data_e49898c63624c804f81f47153881581c
#
_entry.id   e49898c63624c804f81f47153881581c
#
_cell.length_a   1.000
_cell.length_b   1.000
_cell.length_c   1.000
_cell.angle_alpha   90.00
_cell.angle_beta   90.00
_cell.angle_gamma   90.00
#
_symmetry.space_group_name_H-M   'P 1'
#
loop_
_entity.id
_entity.type
_entity.pdbx_description
1 polymer ?
#
loop_
_entity_poly.entity_id
_entity_poly.type
_entity_poly.pdbx_seq_one_letter_code
_entity_poly.pdbx_strand_id
1 'polypeptide(L)'
;MYNSRHASFTTALLAAALAIAGCSKTEQAPKTTPDGKRIIVIGHAAPLTGSQAHIGKDNENGVRLAIEDLNREGFTISGQPVQFELDSEDDQADPRMATTVAQKFVDDGLHAVIGHLNSGTTMPASRVYNAAGMVEISPSATTPRYTQQGFGNAFRVMANDVQQGKVLGRFAVTDLGAKKIAIIDDRTAYGQGLADEFEKAAQAAGGKIIVREYTSDKASDFTAILTKIKGQSPDLLFFGGMDGQGAPLAKQMKALGLGSQLLGGDGIHTAEFMKLAGPAGEGVVASLPGRPLESLEHGPDFKARFEKEFGKIQLYAPYCYDAMQVLARAMQRAGSTEPAKVIPELKKTDYEGVTARIQFDGNGDLKQGAITVYKAVGGNWQVMKTVESN
;
A
#
# COMPACT_ATOMS: atom_id res chain seq x y z
N MET A 1 36.94 55.20 77.14
CA MET A 1 37.12 53.74 77.09
C MET A 1 35.95 53.19 76.32
N TYR A 2 36.16 52.78 75.18
CA TYR A 2 35.53 51.63 74.42
C TYR A 2 35.78 51.82 72.92
N ASN A 3 36.65 50.97 72.41
CA ASN A 3 36.96 50.87 71.01
C ASN A 3 35.87 50.03 70.31
N SER A 4 35.30 50.52 69.22
CA SER A 4 34.54 49.75 68.27
C SER A 4 35.23 49.68 66.90
N ARG A 5 35.66 48.48 66.56
CA ARG A 5 36.27 48.19 65.28
C ARG A 5 35.13 47.93 64.23
N HIS A 6 35.17 48.73 63.19
CA HIS A 6 34.32 48.49 62.01
C HIS A 6 34.98 47.44 61.15
N ALA A 7 34.25 46.29 60.94
CA ALA A 7 34.59 45.29 59.97
C ALA A 7 33.80 45.52 58.65
N SER A 8 34.54 45.81 57.61
CA SER A 8 33.97 45.97 56.28
C SER A 8 33.76 44.58 55.65
N PHE A 9 32.49 44.23 55.34
CA PHE A 9 32.15 43.06 54.53
C PHE A 9 32.12 43.44 53.05
N THR A 10 33.08 42.96 52.30
CA THR A 10 33.09 42.95 50.82
C THR A 10 32.25 41.77 50.30
N THR A 11 31.09 42.09 49.74
CA THR A 11 30.23 41.13 49.10
C THR A 11 30.73 40.89 47.67
N ALA A 12 31.27 39.68 47.39
CA ALA A 12 31.61 39.23 46.05
C ALA A 12 30.34 38.68 45.38
N LEU A 13 29.83 39.34 44.34
CA LEU A 13 28.80 38.82 43.44
C LEU A 13 29.44 37.82 42.50
N LEU A 14 29.09 36.52 42.70
CA LEU A 14 29.39 35.45 41.75
C LEU A 14 28.27 35.44 40.71
N ALA A 15 28.52 35.90 39.49
CA ALA A 15 27.63 35.76 38.36
C ALA A 15 27.73 34.35 37.83
N ALA A 16 26.71 33.50 38.13
CA ALA A 16 26.54 32.17 37.49
C ALA A 16 25.97 32.36 36.11
N ALA A 17 26.80 32.27 35.08
CA ALA A 17 26.34 32.14 33.69
C ALA A 17 25.77 30.69 33.48
N LEU A 18 24.44 30.55 33.47
CA LEU A 18 23.80 29.34 33.00
C LEU A 18 24.03 29.23 31.48
N ALA A 19 24.92 28.33 31.07
CA ALA A 19 25.04 27.89 29.70
C ALA A 19 23.80 27.03 29.42
N ILE A 20 22.83 27.60 28.72
CA ILE A 20 21.73 26.81 28.08
C ILE A 20 22.36 26.04 26.93
N ALA A 21 22.80 24.83 27.19
CA ALA A 21 23.09 23.84 26.13
C ALA A 21 21.77 23.43 25.46
N GLY A 22 21.37 24.24 24.48
CA GLY A 22 20.33 23.80 23.55
C GLY A 22 20.84 22.55 22.85
N CYS A 23 20.13 21.42 23.03
CA CYS A 23 20.30 20.25 22.16
C CYS A 23 19.87 20.62 20.74
N SER A 24 20.76 21.29 20.00
CA SER A 24 20.64 21.35 18.56
C SER A 24 20.89 19.91 18.06
N LYS A 25 19.85 19.25 17.48
CA LYS A 25 20.07 18.07 16.64
C LYS A 25 21.19 18.46 15.67
N THR A 26 22.31 17.82 15.79
CA THR A 26 23.41 18.00 14.84
C THR A 26 22.89 17.48 13.51
N GLU A 27 22.58 18.37 12.59
CA GLU A 27 22.21 18.02 11.23
C GLU A 27 23.40 17.28 10.64
N GLN A 28 23.27 15.98 10.44
CA GLN A 28 24.34 15.17 9.85
C GLN A 28 24.58 15.70 8.43
N ALA A 29 25.83 15.94 8.09
CA ALA A 29 26.18 16.34 6.73
C ALA A 29 25.58 15.35 5.71
N PRO A 30 25.01 15.83 4.62
CA PRO A 30 24.38 14.96 3.64
C PRO A 30 25.41 13.94 3.11
N LYS A 31 25.02 12.66 3.11
CA LYS A 31 25.84 11.60 2.51
C LYS A 31 25.99 11.88 1.01
N THR A 32 27.19 11.68 0.49
CA THR A 32 27.49 11.86 -0.94
C THR A 32 28.20 10.64 -1.50
N THR A 33 27.95 10.36 -2.77
CA THR A 33 28.72 9.36 -3.54
C THR A 33 30.15 9.84 -3.80
N PRO A 34 31.10 8.96 -4.17
CA PRO A 34 32.46 9.36 -4.52
C PRO A 34 32.54 10.38 -5.68
N ASP A 35 31.56 10.38 -6.58
CA ASP A 35 31.42 11.33 -7.70
C ASP A 35 30.63 12.59 -7.32
N GLY A 36 30.32 12.78 -6.03
CA GLY A 36 29.79 14.04 -5.46
C GLY A 36 28.28 14.20 -5.56
N LYS A 37 27.50 13.16 -5.93
CA LYS A 37 26.04 13.20 -5.90
C LYS A 37 25.53 13.11 -4.47
N ARG A 38 24.51 13.88 -4.12
CA ARG A 38 23.84 13.77 -2.83
C ARG A 38 23.02 12.47 -2.78
N ILE A 39 23.25 11.62 -1.78
CA ILE A 39 22.47 10.40 -1.56
C ILE A 39 21.15 10.76 -0.86
N ILE A 40 20.04 10.26 -1.41
CA ILE A 40 18.69 10.37 -0.85
C ILE A 40 18.18 8.96 -0.61
N VAL A 41 18.03 8.60 0.68
CA VAL A 41 17.50 7.29 1.06
C VAL A 41 15.98 7.37 1.15
N ILE A 42 15.31 6.45 0.47
CA ILE A 42 13.85 6.27 0.51
C ILE A 42 13.55 4.99 1.27
N GLY A 43 12.65 5.07 2.25
CA GLY A 43 12.17 3.90 2.97
C GLY A 43 11.21 3.08 2.10
N HIS A 44 11.28 1.77 2.23
CA HIS A 44 10.28 0.84 1.71
C HIS A 44 9.90 -0.14 2.80
N ALA A 45 8.60 -0.42 2.97
CA ALA A 45 8.12 -1.39 3.93
C ALA A 45 7.01 -2.25 3.33
N ALA A 46 7.21 -3.56 3.41
CA ALA A 46 6.27 -4.57 2.94
C ALA A 46 6.59 -5.92 3.63
N PRO A 47 5.72 -6.94 3.56
CA PRO A 47 6.06 -8.28 4.01
C PRO A 47 7.07 -8.93 3.07
N LEU A 48 8.35 -8.91 3.45
CA LEU A 48 9.45 -9.51 2.67
C LEU A 48 9.67 -10.99 3.02
N THR A 49 9.04 -11.46 4.09
CA THR A 49 9.01 -12.86 4.52
C THR A 49 7.57 -13.35 4.75
N GLY A 50 7.37 -14.65 4.95
CA GLY A 50 6.06 -15.26 5.19
C GLY A 50 5.23 -15.48 3.92
N SER A 51 3.92 -15.69 4.11
CA SER A 51 2.99 -16.08 3.02
C SER A 51 2.78 -15.01 1.96
N GLN A 52 3.06 -13.76 2.25
CA GLN A 52 2.90 -12.63 1.33
C GLN A 52 4.23 -12.11 0.77
N ALA A 53 5.35 -12.83 1.01
CA ALA A 53 6.68 -12.41 0.59
C ALA A 53 6.80 -12.18 -0.93
N HIS A 54 6.07 -12.95 -1.73
CA HIS A 54 6.06 -12.79 -3.19
C HIS A 54 5.48 -11.43 -3.61
N ILE A 55 4.43 -10.94 -2.92
CA ILE A 55 3.85 -9.62 -3.19
C ILE A 55 4.74 -8.50 -2.61
N GLY A 56 5.30 -8.70 -1.40
CA GLY A 56 6.21 -7.73 -0.80
C GLY A 56 7.49 -7.53 -1.63
N LYS A 57 8.06 -8.60 -2.18
CA LYS A 57 9.20 -8.52 -3.10
C LYS A 57 8.85 -7.87 -4.43
N ASP A 58 7.64 -8.11 -4.93
CA ASP A 58 7.13 -7.42 -6.12
C ASP A 58 7.07 -5.90 -5.88
N ASN A 59 6.57 -5.47 -4.72
CA ASN A 59 6.56 -4.07 -4.31
C ASN A 59 7.98 -3.48 -4.27
N GLU A 60 8.89 -4.15 -3.56
CA GLU A 60 10.30 -3.73 -3.44
C GLU A 60 10.93 -3.55 -4.83
N ASN A 61 10.75 -4.52 -5.71
CA ASN A 61 11.31 -4.51 -7.06
C ASN A 61 10.73 -3.37 -7.92
N GLY A 62 9.45 -3.03 -7.74
CA GLY A 62 8.84 -1.87 -8.39
C GLY A 62 9.52 -0.55 -8.00
N VAL A 63 9.80 -0.37 -6.70
CA VAL A 63 10.55 0.81 -6.22
C VAL A 63 11.99 0.81 -6.73
N ARG A 64 12.67 -0.36 -6.71
CA ARG A 64 14.04 -0.50 -7.22
C ARG A 64 14.15 -0.11 -8.69
N LEU A 65 13.27 -0.61 -9.54
CA LEU A 65 13.27 -0.25 -10.96
C LEU A 65 13.09 1.26 -11.18
N ALA A 66 12.20 1.90 -10.39
CA ALA A 66 12.02 3.34 -10.47
C ALA A 66 13.28 4.11 -10.04
N ILE A 67 13.94 3.68 -8.96
CA ILE A 67 15.20 4.26 -8.48
C ILE A 67 16.31 4.11 -9.53
N GLU A 68 16.41 2.97 -10.16
CA GLU A 68 17.41 2.74 -11.23
C GLU A 68 17.18 3.66 -12.42
N ASP A 69 15.92 3.86 -12.84
CA ASP A 69 15.59 4.76 -13.92
C ASP A 69 15.94 6.21 -13.55
N LEU A 70 15.54 6.68 -12.37
CA LEU A 70 15.84 8.03 -11.89
C LEU A 70 17.36 8.28 -11.81
N ASN A 71 18.12 7.31 -11.31
CA ASN A 71 19.56 7.41 -11.19
C ASN A 71 20.24 7.41 -12.59
N ARG A 72 19.69 6.66 -13.55
CA ARG A 72 20.17 6.61 -14.94
C ARG A 72 19.87 7.89 -15.70
N GLU A 73 18.71 8.53 -15.43
CA GLU A 73 18.36 9.83 -15.99
C GLU A 73 19.31 10.95 -15.55
N GLY A 74 20.10 10.77 -14.51
CA GLY A 74 20.92 11.83 -13.92
C GLY A 74 20.08 12.87 -13.20
N PHE A 75 19.16 12.40 -12.35
CA PHE A 75 18.17 13.22 -11.68
C PHE A 75 18.81 14.33 -10.82
N THR A 76 18.18 15.50 -10.80
CA THR A 76 18.66 16.66 -10.03
C THR A 76 17.56 17.26 -9.16
N ILE A 77 17.94 17.74 -7.97
CA ILE A 77 17.07 18.53 -7.10
C ILE A 77 17.77 19.87 -6.86
N SER A 78 17.07 20.97 -7.18
CA SER A 78 17.65 22.33 -7.10
C SER A 78 18.98 22.49 -7.89
N GLY A 79 19.09 21.79 -9.02
CA GLY A 79 20.28 21.79 -9.87
C GLY A 79 21.46 20.93 -9.35
N GLN A 80 21.32 20.30 -8.17
CA GLN A 80 22.33 19.39 -7.65
C GLN A 80 22.05 17.94 -8.06
N PRO A 81 23.02 17.22 -8.63
CA PRO A 81 22.86 15.79 -8.93
C PRO A 81 22.58 14.99 -7.65
N VAL A 82 21.62 14.08 -7.74
CA VAL A 82 21.26 13.20 -6.63
C VAL A 82 21.33 11.74 -7.06
N GLN A 83 21.49 10.87 -6.07
CA GLN A 83 21.37 9.43 -6.21
C GLN A 83 20.36 8.93 -5.17
N PHE A 84 19.33 8.23 -5.64
CA PHE A 84 18.37 7.57 -4.76
C PHE A 84 18.90 6.20 -4.34
N GLU A 85 18.71 5.86 -3.07
CA GLU A 85 18.97 4.56 -2.49
C GLU A 85 17.73 4.07 -1.75
N LEU A 86 17.56 2.75 -1.64
CA LEU A 86 16.43 2.12 -0.98
C LEU A 86 16.85 1.50 0.34
N ASP A 87 16.21 1.90 1.44
CA ASP A 87 16.20 1.18 2.71
C ASP A 87 14.89 0.38 2.79
N SER A 88 14.98 -0.95 2.64
CA SER A 88 13.83 -1.84 2.53
C SER A 88 13.73 -2.74 3.76
N GLU A 89 12.59 -2.66 4.47
CA GLU A 89 12.34 -3.34 5.73
C GLU A 89 11.14 -4.28 5.65
N ASP A 90 11.26 -5.41 6.35
CA ASP A 90 10.22 -6.43 6.46
C ASP A 90 9.24 -6.10 7.58
N ASP A 91 7.99 -5.76 7.26
CA ASP A 91 6.94 -5.56 8.24
C ASP A 91 6.14 -6.84 8.55
N GLN A 92 6.46 -7.96 7.88
CA GLN A 92 5.88 -9.29 8.10
C GLN A 92 4.35 -9.35 7.97
N ALA A 93 3.72 -8.35 7.36
CA ALA A 93 2.27 -8.11 7.40
C ALA A 93 1.72 -7.98 8.84
N ASP A 94 2.57 -7.67 9.82
CA ASP A 94 2.20 -7.53 11.23
C ASP A 94 2.11 -6.04 11.62
N PRO A 95 0.96 -5.57 12.16
CA PRO A 95 0.78 -4.17 12.54
C PRO A 95 1.79 -3.65 13.58
N ARG A 96 2.33 -4.52 14.45
CA ARG A 96 3.32 -4.15 15.47
C ARG A 96 4.69 -3.96 14.83
N MET A 97 5.07 -4.90 13.95
CA MET A 97 6.31 -4.78 13.19
C MET A 97 6.29 -3.53 12.31
N ALA A 98 5.15 -3.24 11.68
CA ALA A 98 5.00 -2.02 10.87
C ALA A 98 5.27 -0.74 11.67
N THR A 99 4.80 -0.65 12.93
CA THR A 99 5.12 0.51 13.79
C THR A 99 6.58 0.56 14.19
N THR A 100 7.22 -0.61 14.40
CA THR A 100 8.66 -0.69 14.68
C THR A 100 9.49 -0.24 13.47
N VAL A 101 9.14 -0.70 12.29
CA VAL A 101 9.78 -0.29 11.03
C VAL A 101 9.59 1.21 10.79
N ALA A 102 8.36 1.71 11.00
CA ALA A 102 8.08 3.13 10.84
C ALA A 102 8.93 3.99 11.79
N GLN A 103 9.05 3.57 13.05
CA GLN A 103 9.90 4.28 14.01
C GLN A 103 11.39 4.23 13.62
N LYS A 104 11.86 3.07 13.12
CA LYS A 104 13.24 2.97 12.60
C LYS A 104 13.49 4.00 11.49
N PHE A 105 12.62 4.11 10.49
CA PHE A 105 12.80 5.08 9.41
C PHE A 105 12.82 6.53 9.90
N VAL A 106 11.97 6.84 10.91
CA VAL A 106 11.98 8.17 11.55
C VAL A 106 13.29 8.42 12.31
N ASP A 107 13.78 7.44 13.07
CA ASP A 107 15.02 7.56 13.85
C ASP A 107 16.26 7.66 12.94
N ASP A 108 16.23 6.98 11.78
CA ASP A 108 17.26 7.05 10.74
C ASP A 108 17.21 8.38 9.95
N GLY A 109 16.19 9.20 10.19
CA GLY A 109 16.04 10.53 9.58
C GLY A 109 15.61 10.48 8.12
N LEU A 110 14.90 9.45 7.69
CA LEU A 110 14.32 9.39 6.34
C LEU A 110 13.21 10.43 6.19
N HIS A 111 13.05 10.96 4.99
CA HIS A 111 12.05 11.99 4.70
C HIS A 111 10.78 11.44 4.04
N ALA A 112 10.87 10.25 3.44
CA ALA A 112 9.77 9.63 2.73
C ALA A 112 9.84 8.11 2.73
N VAL A 113 8.67 7.47 2.67
CA VAL A 113 8.51 6.02 2.54
C VAL A 113 7.51 5.68 1.42
N ILE A 114 7.85 4.65 0.64
CA ILE A 114 6.93 3.96 -0.27
C ILE A 114 6.49 2.66 0.42
N GLY A 115 5.27 2.60 0.86
CA GLY A 115 4.72 1.51 1.69
C GLY A 115 3.63 2.05 2.62
N HIS A 116 3.15 1.27 3.56
CA HIS A 116 3.27 -0.18 3.67
C HIS A 116 2.36 -0.89 2.65
N LEU A 117 2.51 -2.23 2.52
CA LEU A 117 1.69 -2.98 1.57
C LEU A 117 0.26 -3.15 2.07
N ASN A 118 0.07 -3.71 3.26
CA ASN A 118 -1.24 -4.10 3.77
C ASN A 118 -1.95 -2.92 4.43
N SER A 119 -3.28 -2.84 4.30
CA SER A 119 -4.10 -1.85 5.01
C SER A 119 -3.90 -1.91 6.53
N GLY A 120 -3.73 -3.12 7.09
CA GLY A 120 -3.52 -3.35 8.51
C GLY A 120 -2.17 -2.87 9.05
N THR A 121 -1.14 -2.82 8.22
CA THR A 121 0.19 -2.29 8.56
C THR A 121 0.31 -0.80 8.29
N THR A 122 -0.24 -0.33 7.16
CA THR A 122 -0.23 1.08 6.76
C THR A 122 -0.92 1.98 7.80
N MET A 123 -2.07 1.56 8.31
CA MET A 123 -2.86 2.36 9.26
C MET A 123 -2.11 2.73 10.56
N PRO A 124 -1.45 1.82 11.30
CA PRO A 124 -0.66 2.21 12.47
C PRO A 124 0.66 2.90 12.11
N ALA A 125 1.33 2.52 11.03
CA ALA A 125 2.57 3.14 10.57
C ALA A 125 2.38 4.62 10.19
N SER A 126 1.27 4.93 9.49
CA SER A 126 0.95 6.30 9.07
C SER A 126 0.84 7.29 10.23
N ARG A 127 0.48 6.84 11.42
CA ARG A 127 0.45 7.68 12.63
C ARG A 127 1.86 8.07 13.07
N VAL A 128 2.80 7.13 12.98
CA VAL A 128 4.22 7.39 13.31
C VAL A 128 4.80 8.38 12.30
N TYR A 129 4.59 8.13 11.01
CA TYR A 129 5.04 9.04 9.95
C TYR A 129 4.41 10.42 10.03
N ASN A 130 3.11 10.50 10.33
CA ASN A 130 2.44 11.79 10.52
C ASN A 130 3.00 12.59 11.71
N ALA A 131 3.25 11.93 12.84
CA ALA A 131 3.83 12.57 14.02
C ALA A 131 5.24 13.14 13.75
N ALA A 132 6.00 12.48 12.86
CA ALA A 132 7.33 12.92 12.43
C ALA A 132 7.29 13.89 11.23
N GLY A 133 6.12 14.12 10.62
CA GLY A 133 5.99 14.94 9.42
C GLY A 133 6.54 14.28 8.14
N MET A 134 6.83 12.98 8.17
CA MET A 134 7.42 12.21 7.07
C MET A 134 6.37 11.90 6.00
N VAL A 135 6.75 11.95 4.72
CA VAL A 135 5.87 11.59 3.60
C VAL A 135 5.66 10.08 3.54
N GLU A 136 4.40 9.65 3.40
CA GLU A 136 4.04 8.26 3.11
C GLU A 136 3.22 8.17 1.83
N ILE A 137 3.65 7.31 0.90
CA ILE A 137 2.88 6.97 -0.30
C ILE A 137 2.65 5.46 -0.30
N SER A 138 1.41 5.04 -0.01
CA SER A 138 1.07 3.61 -0.12
C SER A 138 0.72 3.26 -1.57
N PRO A 139 1.39 2.25 -2.15
CA PRO A 139 1.11 1.78 -3.50
C PRO A 139 0.00 0.72 -3.54
N SER A 140 -0.47 0.22 -2.39
CA SER A 140 -1.26 -1.01 -2.31
C SER A 140 -2.30 -1.07 -1.19
N ALA A 141 -2.18 -0.27 -0.12
CA ALA A 141 -3.19 -0.27 0.95
C ALA A 141 -4.49 0.38 0.47
N THR A 142 -5.55 -0.41 0.34
CA THR A 142 -6.81 0.02 -0.29
C THR A 142 -7.86 0.54 0.69
N THR A 143 -7.68 0.35 2.02
CA THR A 143 -8.65 0.87 2.99
C THR A 143 -8.85 2.38 2.86
N PRO A 144 -10.10 2.88 2.72
CA PRO A 144 -10.35 4.33 2.62
C PRO A 144 -9.94 5.07 3.89
N ARG A 145 -9.92 4.38 5.03
CA ARG A 145 -9.55 4.96 6.33
C ARG A 145 -8.12 5.48 6.37
N TYR A 146 -7.22 4.99 5.52
CA TYR A 146 -5.82 5.43 5.47
C TYR A 146 -5.70 6.94 5.20
N THR A 147 -6.32 7.43 4.16
CA THR A 147 -6.28 8.84 3.76
C THR A 147 -7.33 9.70 4.49
N GLN A 148 -8.31 9.07 5.16
CA GLN A 148 -9.37 9.76 5.91
C GLN A 148 -9.01 10.02 7.39
N GLN A 149 -7.77 9.77 7.81
CA GLN A 149 -7.31 10.09 9.18
C GLN A 149 -7.09 11.59 9.42
N GLY A 150 -7.18 12.42 8.40
CA GLY A 150 -6.88 13.85 8.46
C GLY A 150 -5.38 14.17 8.39
N PHE A 151 -4.54 13.21 7.98
CA PHE A 151 -3.10 13.39 7.82
C PHE A 151 -2.81 14.04 6.46
N GLY A 152 -2.00 15.11 6.49
CA GLY A 152 -1.68 15.85 5.26
C GLY A 152 -0.52 15.27 4.46
N ASN A 153 0.15 14.23 4.97
CA ASN A 153 1.37 13.61 4.46
C ASN A 153 1.17 12.19 3.93
N ALA A 154 -0.06 11.68 3.94
CA ALA A 154 -0.43 10.34 3.49
C ALA A 154 -1.07 10.39 2.09
N PHE A 155 -0.53 9.59 1.15
CA PHE A 155 -0.99 9.53 -0.24
C PHE A 155 -1.16 8.08 -0.70
N ARG A 156 -2.05 7.86 -1.69
CA ARG A 156 -2.27 6.55 -2.32
C ARG A 156 -2.39 6.69 -3.83
N VAL A 157 -1.67 5.85 -4.57
CA VAL A 157 -1.60 5.90 -6.05
C VAL A 157 -2.54 4.91 -6.75
N MET A 158 -3.48 4.30 -6.03
CA MET A 158 -4.45 3.37 -6.59
C MET A 158 -5.86 3.60 -6.06
N ALA A 159 -6.87 3.00 -6.70
CA ALA A 159 -8.25 3.06 -6.25
C ALA A 159 -8.44 2.33 -4.91
N ASN A 160 -9.37 2.81 -4.09
CA ASN A 160 -9.63 2.28 -2.75
C ASN A 160 -10.78 1.26 -2.70
N ASP A 161 -11.01 0.67 -1.52
CA ASP A 161 -12.04 -0.37 -1.30
C ASP A 161 -13.46 0.12 -1.56
N VAL A 162 -13.76 1.41 -1.40
CA VAL A 162 -15.10 1.96 -1.74
C VAL A 162 -15.35 1.82 -3.23
N GLN A 163 -14.37 2.17 -4.05
CA GLN A 163 -14.45 2.08 -5.50
C GLN A 163 -14.48 0.61 -5.94
N GLN A 164 -13.59 -0.22 -5.40
CA GLN A 164 -13.49 -1.64 -5.74
C GLN A 164 -14.73 -2.41 -5.30
N GLY A 165 -15.17 -2.25 -4.05
CA GLY A 165 -16.37 -2.91 -3.52
C GLY A 165 -17.64 -2.51 -4.26
N LYS A 166 -17.77 -1.22 -4.63
CA LYS A 166 -18.89 -0.72 -5.45
C LYS A 166 -18.95 -1.42 -6.81
N VAL A 167 -17.81 -1.56 -7.49
CA VAL A 167 -17.75 -2.24 -8.78
C VAL A 167 -18.06 -3.73 -8.64
N LEU A 168 -17.40 -4.41 -7.69
CA LEU A 168 -17.56 -5.85 -7.48
C LEU A 168 -18.97 -6.24 -7.03
N GLY A 169 -19.57 -5.49 -6.08
CA GLY A 169 -20.91 -5.77 -5.60
C GLY A 169 -21.96 -5.63 -6.71
N ARG A 170 -21.84 -4.57 -7.51
CA ARG A 170 -22.71 -4.39 -8.69
C ARG A 170 -22.47 -5.49 -9.73
N PHE A 171 -21.20 -5.76 -10.06
CA PHE A 171 -20.82 -6.80 -11.03
C PHE A 171 -21.35 -8.19 -10.65
N ALA A 172 -21.26 -8.56 -9.37
CA ALA A 172 -21.80 -9.82 -8.86
C ALA A 172 -23.28 -10.00 -9.19
N VAL A 173 -24.08 -8.95 -9.07
CA VAL A 173 -25.53 -9.01 -9.27
C VAL A 173 -25.91 -8.82 -10.74
N THR A 174 -25.33 -7.83 -11.42
CA THR A 174 -25.77 -7.46 -12.77
C THR A 174 -25.11 -8.27 -13.87
N ASP A 175 -23.85 -8.63 -13.71
CA ASP A 175 -23.06 -9.30 -14.76
C ASP A 175 -22.95 -10.83 -14.50
N LEU A 176 -22.80 -11.24 -13.22
CA LEU A 176 -22.77 -12.67 -12.85
C LEU A 176 -24.17 -13.24 -12.49
N GLY A 177 -25.18 -12.38 -12.34
CA GLY A 177 -26.56 -12.80 -12.05
C GLY A 177 -26.78 -13.36 -10.65
N ALA A 178 -25.89 -13.09 -9.70
CA ALA A 178 -25.97 -13.61 -8.35
C ALA A 178 -27.15 -13.02 -7.58
N LYS A 179 -28.04 -13.87 -7.06
CA LYS A 179 -29.17 -13.49 -6.23
C LYS A 179 -28.96 -13.78 -4.76
N LYS A 180 -28.31 -14.91 -4.46
CA LYS A 180 -27.97 -15.35 -3.11
C LYS A 180 -26.45 -15.31 -2.95
N ILE A 181 -25.97 -14.45 -2.08
CA ILE A 181 -24.55 -14.19 -1.92
C ILE A 181 -24.13 -14.60 -0.52
N ALA A 182 -23.05 -15.38 -0.43
CA ALA A 182 -22.32 -15.65 0.78
C ALA A 182 -21.05 -14.77 0.83
N ILE A 183 -20.63 -14.38 2.01
CA ILE A 183 -19.40 -13.59 2.21
C ILE A 183 -18.54 -14.30 3.26
N ILE A 184 -17.24 -14.40 3.01
CA ILE A 184 -16.20 -14.72 3.99
C ILE A 184 -15.16 -13.61 3.95
N ASP A 185 -14.80 -13.06 5.11
CA ASP A 185 -13.65 -12.16 5.25
C ASP A 185 -12.62 -12.70 6.25
N ASP A 186 -11.35 -12.28 6.12
CA ASP A 186 -10.23 -12.73 6.94
C ASP A 186 -10.01 -11.88 8.21
N ARG A 187 -10.90 -10.94 8.51
CA ARG A 187 -10.84 -10.02 9.65
C ARG A 187 -9.64 -9.05 9.63
N THR A 188 -8.88 -9.01 8.56
CA THR A 188 -7.90 -7.93 8.38
C THR A 188 -8.59 -6.61 8.04
N ALA A 189 -7.87 -5.50 8.19
CA ALA A 189 -8.41 -4.19 7.80
C ALA A 189 -8.76 -4.12 6.30
N TYR A 190 -8.02 -4.86 5.45
CA TYR A 190 -8.31 -5.01 4.03
C TYR A 190 -9.51 -5.92 3.80
N GLY A 191 -9.42 -7.20 4.18
CA GLY A 191 -10.43 -8.18 3.80
C GLY A 191 -11.81 -7.87 4.33
N GLN A 192 -11.91 -7.44 5.60
CA GLN A 192 -13.17 -6.99 6.20
C GLN A 192 -13.67 -5.70 5.53
N GLY A 193 -12.77 -4.71 5.31
CA GLY A 193 -13.14 -3.42 4.72
C GLY A 193 -13.71 -3.56 3.32
N LEU A 194 -13.03 -4.32 2.47
CA LEU A 194 -13.51 -4.60 1.11
C LEU A 194 -14.83 -5.40 1.12
N ALA A 195 -14.97 -6.39 2.01
CA ALA A 195 -16.20 -7.15 2.16
C ALA A 195 -17.39 -6.28 2.60
N ASP A 196 -17.16 -5.29 3.46
CA ASP A 196 -18.19 -4.32 3.89
C ASP A 196 -18.67 -3.46 2.70
N GLU A 197 -17.76 -2.97 1.87
CA GLU A 197 -18.13 -2.16 0.70
C GLU A 197 -18.77 -3.01 -0.42
N PHE A 198 -18.30 -4.24 -0.62
CA PHE A 198 -18.92 -5.22 -1.51
C PHE A 198 -20.38 -5.51 -1.09
N GLU A 199 -20.60 -5.80 0.19
CA GLU A 199 -21.93 -6.11 0.73
C GLU A 199 -22.91 -4.96 0.48
N LYS A 200 -22.54 -3.72 0.82
CA LYS A 200 -23.36 -2.51 0.55
C LYS A 200 -23.74 -2.41 -0.93
N ALA A 201 -22.78 -2.59 -1.81
CA ALA A 201 -23.01 -2.44 -3.25
C ALA A 201 -23.82 -3.58 -3.84
N ALA A 202 -23.63 -4.81 -3.39
CA ALA A 202 -24.40 -5.97 -3.81
C ALA A 202 -25.87 -5.84 -3.37
N GLN A 203 -26.11 -5.42 -2.12
CA GLN A 203 -27.47 -5.16 -1.62
C GLN A 203 -28.16 -4.02 -2.38
N ALA A 204 -27.44 -2.92 -2.63
CA ALA A 204 -27.96 -1.80 -3.43
C ALA A 204 -28.30 -2.21 -4.87
N ALA A 205 -27.62 -3.21 -5.43
CA ALA A 205 -27.91 -3.79 -6.75
C ALA A 205 -29.03 -4.85 -6.74
N GLY A 206 -29.61 -5.18 -5.58
CA GLY A 206 -30.68 -6.17 -5.43
C GLY A 206 -30.23 -7.58 -5.07
N GLY A 207 -28.95 -7.80 -4.81
CA GLY A 207 -28.43 -9.06 -4.29
C GLY A 207 -28.79 -9.27 -2.82
N LYS A 208 -29.06 -10.53 -2.45
CA LYS A 208 -29.36 -10.90 -1.07
C LYS A 208 -28.15 -11.55 -0.41
N ILE A 209 -27.60 -10.92 0.63
CA ILE A 209 -26.60 -11.55 1.49
C ILE A 209 -27.31 -12.54 2.40
N ILE A 210 -27.09 -13.83 2.16
CA ILE A 210 -27.77 -14.91 2.89
C ILE A 210 -26.96 -15.43 4.06
N VAL A 211 -25.63 -15.24 4.02
CA VAL A 211 -24.72 -15.58 5.11
C VAL A 211 -23.45 -14.77 5.01
N ARG A 212 -22.97 -14.31 6.15
CA ARG A 212 -21.64 -13.71 6.30
C ARG A 212 -20.88 -14.42 7.40
N GLU A 213 -19.74 -14.95 7.04
CA GLU A 213 -18.82 -15.65 7.93
C GLU A 213 -17.46 -14.96 7.89
N TYR A 214 -16.62 -15.33 8.81
CA TYR A 214 -15.27 -14.80 8.91
C TYR A 214 -14.28 -15.88 9.29
N THR A 215 -13.02 -15.63 8.93
CA THR A 215 -11.88 -16.47 9.20
C THR A 215 -10.73 -15.63 9.75
N SER A 216 -9.51 -16.08 9.62
CA SER A 216 -8.32 -15.27 9.89
C SER A 216 -7.35 -15.34 8.71
N ASP A 217 -6.46 -14.36 8.65
CA ASP A 217 -5.36 -14.29 7.68
C ASP A 217 -4.33 -15.44 7.77
N LYS A 218 -4.45 -16.29 8.80
CA LYS A 218 -3.60 -17.47 9.03
C LYS A 218 -4.36 -18.80 8.85
N ALA A 219 -5.64 -18.73 8.51
CA ALA A 219 -6.45 -19.93 8.34
C ALA A 219 -6.06 -20.70 7.08
N SER A 220 -6.08 -22.02 7.17
CA SER A 220 -5.86 -22.94 6.06
C SER A 220 -6.97 -23.98 5.91
N ASP A 221 -7.84 -24.12 6.91
CA ASP A 221 -9.01 -25.00 6.87
C ASP A 221 -10.30 -24.19 6.95
N PHE A 222 -11.14 -24.35 5.92
CA PHE A 222 -12.42 -23.67 5.75
C PHE A 222 -13.59 -24.63 5.73
N THR A 223 -13.35 -25.93 6.00
CA THR A 223 -14.32 -27.02 5.82
C THR A 223 -15.62 -26.76 6.59
N ALA A 224 -15.52 -26.34 7.85
CA ALA A 224 -16.69 -26.06 8.69
C ALA A 224 -17.52 -24.88 8.15
N ILE A 225 -16.85 -23.78 7.80
CA ILE A 225 -17.50 -22.57 7.25
C ILE A 225 -18.15 -22.89 5.91
N LEU A 226 -17.43 -23.58 5.01
CA LEU A 226 -17.93 -23.96 3.70
C LEU A 226 -19.08 -24.95 3.76
N THR A 227 -19.08 -25.87 4.72
CA THR A 227 -20.20 -26.80 4.95
C THR A 227 -21.47 -26.04 5.37
N LYS A 228 -21.35 -25.07 6.26
CA LYS A 228 -22.46 -24.18 6.66
C LYS A 228 -23.00 -23.38 5.47
N ILE A 229 -22.11 -22.80 4.67
CA ILE A 229 -22.45 -22.00 3.49
C ILE A 229 -23.12 -22.89 2.44
N LYS A 230 -22.62 -24.11 2.20
CA LYS A 230 -23.21 -25.06 1.23
C LYS A 230 -24.67 -25.37 1.56
N GLY A 231 -25.03 -25.49 2.84
CA GLY A 231 -26.40 -25.70 3.28
C GLY A 231 -27.39 -24.57 2.90
N GLN A 232 -26.87 -23.37 2.61
CA GLN A 232 -27.66 -22.20 2.19
C GLN A 232 -27.78 -22.09 0.65
N SER A 233 -27.01 -22.86 -0.11
CA SER A 233 -26.99 -22.88 -1.58
C SER A 233 -26.80 -21.47 -2.19
N PRO A 234 -25.72 -20.76 -1.93
CA PRO A 234 -25.47 -19.46 -2.55
C PRO A 234 -25.08 -19.62 -4.03
N ASP A 235 -25.43 -18.62 -4.84
CA ASP A 235 -25.00 -18.51 -6.24
C ASP A 235 -23.52 -18.07 -6.32
N LEU A 236 -23.11 -17.23 -5.36
CA LEU A 236 -21.79 -16.62 -5.30
C LEU A 236 -21.26 -16.62 -3.88
N LEU A 237 -19.96 -16.90 -3.75
CA LEU A 237 -19.17 -16.68 -2.53
C LEU A 237 -18.18 -15.55 -2.78
N PHE A 238 -18.30 -14.45 -2.04
CA PHE A 238 -17.30 -13.40 -2.01
C PHE A 238 -16.27 -13.71 -0.91
N PHE A 239 -14.98 -13.58 -1.25
CA PHE A 239 -13.88 -13.71 -0.31
C PHE A 239 -13.08 -12.41 -0.21
N GLY A 240 -13.07 -11.81 0.97
CA GLY A 240 -12.21 -10.69 1.35
C GLY A 240 -10.97 -11.19 2.07
N GLY A 241 -9.84 -11.23 1.39
CA GLY A 241 -8.56 -11.73 1.93
C GLY A 241 -7.53 -11.93 0.83
N MET A 242 -6.41 -12.55 1.19
CA MET A 242 -5.25 -12.72 0.32
C MET A 242 -5.22 -14.12 -0.32
N ASP A 243 -4.36 -14.30 -1.32
CA ASP A 243 -4.19 -15.54 -2.09
C ASP A 243 -3.78 -16.74 -1.25
N GLY A 244 -2.98 -16.53 -0.19
CA GLY A 244 -2.59 -17.59 0.74
C GLY A 244 -3.77 -18.29 1.42
N GLN A 245 -4.92 -17.63 1.58
CA GLN A 245 -6.17 -18.17 2.09
C GLN A 245 -7.16 -18.46 0.95
N GLY A 246 -7.19 -17.61 -0.08
CA GLY A 246 -8.11 -17.74 -1.21
C GLY A 246 -7.91 -19.03 -2.00
N ALA A 247 -6.66 -19.46 -2.20
CA ALA A 247 -6.35 -20.67 -2.94
C ALA A 247 -6.78 -21.98 -2.22
N PRO A 248 -6.46 -22.20 -0.92
CA PRO A 248 -7.00 -23.35 -0.19
C PRO A 248 -8.53 -23.27 -0.03
N LEU A 249 -9.12 -22.09 0.09
CA LEU A 249 -10.57 -21.90 0.07
C LEU A 249 -11.18 -22.45 -1.24
N ALA A 250 -10.65 -22.06 -2.39
CA ALA A 250 -11.10 -22.54 -3.69
C ALA A 250 -10.98 -24.07 -3.81
N LYS A 251 -9.89 -24.67 -3.34
CA LYS A 251 -9.71 -26.13 -3.31
C LYS A 251 -10.77 -26.84 -2.46
N GLN A 252 -11.05 -26.30 -1.27
CA GLN A 252 -12.02 -26.89 -0.36
C GLN A 252 -13.46 -26.70 -0.85
N MET A 253 -13.79 -25.58 -1.50
CA MET A 253 -15.07 -25.40 -2.21
C MET A 253 -15.28 -26.51 -3.24
N LYS A 254 -14.28 -26.77 -4.06
CA LYS A 254 -14.32 -27.83 -5.08
C LYS A 254 -14.46 -29.22 -4.44
N ALA A 255 -13.66 -29.53 -3.42
CA ALA A 255 -13.69 -30.81 -2.71
C ALA A 255 -15.04 -31.08 -2.05
N LEU A 256 -15.67 -30.05 -1.50
CA LEU A 256 -17.00 -30.15 -0.90
C LEU A 256 -18.14 -30.10 -1.94
N GLY A 257 -17.85 -29.88 -3.21
CA GLY A 257 -18.86 -29.76 -4.25
C GLY A 257 -19.76 -28.51 -4.07
N LEU A 258 -19.18 -27.41 -3.57
CA LEU A 258 -19.86 -26.13 -3.51
C LEU A 258 -19.79 -25.47 -4.89
N GLY A 259 -20.94 -25.39 -5.58
CA GLY A 259 -21.03 -24.88 -6.95
C GLY A 259 -21.10 -23.37 -7.10
N SER A 260 -20.95 -22.61 -6.01
CA SER A 260 -20.98 -21.15 -6.03
C SER A 260 -19.81 -20.58 -6.82
N GLN A 261 -20.05 -19.48 -7.56
CA GLN A 261 -18.97 -18.69 -8.16
C GLN A 261 -18.13 -18.05 -7.06
N LEU A 262 -16.81 -18.33 -7.04
CA LEU A 262 -15.89 -17.59 -6.15
C LEU A 262 -15.53 -16.25 -6.79
N LEU A 263 -15.70 -15.17 -6.02
CA LEU A 263 -15.34 -13.79 -6.37
C LEU A 263 -14.50 -13.20 -5.25
N GLY A 264 -13.40 -12.52 -5.58
CA GLY A 264 -12.59 -11.79 -4.60
C GLY A 264 -12.05 -10.47 -5.11
N GLY A 265 -11.32 -9.79 -4.24
CA GLY A 265 -10.62 -8.56 -4.57
C GLY A 265 -9.25 -8.80 -5.20
N ASP A 266 -8.44 -7.75 -5.23
CA ASP A 266 -7.05 -7.75 -5.72
C ASP A 266 -6.15 -8.72 -4.95
N GLY A 267 -6.38 -8.90 -3.65
CA GLY A 267 -5.58 -9.81 -2.82
C GLY A 267 -5.52 -11.27 -3.30
N ILE A 268 -6.46 -11.71 -4.15
CA ILE A 268 -6.39 -13.04 -4.78
C ILE A 268 -6.01 -12.99 -6.27
N HIS A 269 -5.84 -11.82 -6.85
CA HIS A 269 -5.47 -11.65 -8.27
C HIS A 269 -3.95 -11.79 -8.46
N THR A 270 -3.36 -12.90 -8.08
CA THR A 270 -1.92 -13.16 -8.17
C THR A 270 -1.59 -14.38 -9.02
N ALA A 271 -0.37 -14.47 -9.52
CA ALA A 271 0.14 -15.68 -10.16
C ALA A 271 0.28 -16.84 -9.15
N GLU A 272 0.59 -16.52 -7.88
CA GLU A 272 0.70 -17.52 -6.83
C GLU A 272 -0.66 -18.13 -6.47
N PHE A 273 -1.76 -17.35 -6.51
CA PHE A 273 -3.12 -17.92 -6.40
C PHE A 273 -3.35 -19.02 -7.44
N MET A 274 -3.02 -18.76 -8.72
CA MET A 274 -3.20 -19.76 -9.78
C MET A 274 -2.38 -21.01 -9.52
N LYS A 275 -1.13 -20.85 -9.12
CA LYS A 275 -0.23 -21.95 -8.79
C LYS A 275 -0.74 -22.77 -7.60
N LEU A 276 -1.15 -22.10 -6.52
CA LEU A 276 -1.64 -22.75 -5.30
C LEU A 276 -3.02 -23.39 -5.51
N ALA A 277 -3.95 -22.73 -6.17
CA ALA A 277 -5.29 -23.25 -6.40
C ALA A 277 -5.30 -24.38 -7.43
N GLY A 278 -4.39 -24.33 -8.43
CA GLY A 278 -4.36 -25.29 -9.54
C GLY A 278 -5.72 -25.39 -10.25
N PRO A 279 -6.22 -26.60 -10.53
CA PRO A 279 -7.52 -26.76 -11.22
C PRO A 279 -8.74 -26.24 -10.45
N ALA A 280 -8.59 -25.90 -9.15
CA ALA A 280 -9.66 -25.30 -8.37
C ALA A 280 -9.75 -23.79 -8.58
N GLY A 281 -8.71 -23.17 -9.13
CA GLY A 281 -8.72 -21.77 -9.52
C GLY A 281 -9.49 -21.47 -10.80
N GLU A 282 -9.78 -22.49 -11.62
CA GLU A 282 -10.49 -22.30 -12.89
C GLU A 282 -11.87 -21.66 -12.67
N GLY A 283 -12.15 -20.60 -13.41
CA GLY A 283 -13.41 -19.88 -13.33
C GLY A 283 -13.52 -18.89 -12.16
N VAL A 284 -12.57 -18.84 -11.22
CA VAL A 284 -12.57 -17.84 -10.15
C VAL A 284 -12.51 -16.44 -10.76
N VAL A 285 -13.26 -15.51 -10.17
CA VAL A 285 -13.29 -14.10 -10.58
C VAL A 285 -12.60 -13.26 -9.52
N ALA A 286 -11.78 -12.31 -9.95
CA ALA A 286 -11.11 -11.36 -9.07
C ALA A 286 -11.04 -9.97 -9.72
N SER A 287 -10.76 -8.96 -8.95
CA SER A 287 -10.53 -7.62 -9.50
C SER A 287 -9.11 -7.14 -9.20
N LEU A 288 -8.69 -6.15 -9.98
CA LEU A 288 -7.49 -5.35 -9.69
C LEU A 288 -7.86 -3.88 -9.89
N PRO A 289 -7.54 -2.98 -8.94
CA PRO A 289 -7.57 -1.56 -9.21
C PRO A 289 -6.66 -1.21 -10.39
N GLY A 290 -7.15 -0.35 -11.28
CA GLY A 290 -6.43 0.06 -12.50
C GLY A 290 -6.96 -0.59 -13.78
N ARG A 291 -6.40 -0.15 -14.90
CA ARG A 291 -6.61 -0.74 -16.22
C ARG A 291 -5.58 -1.86 -16.46
N PRO A 292 -5.84 -2.79 -17.37
CA PRO A 292 -4.81 -3.76 -17.78
C PRO A 292 -3.56 -3.04 -18.24
N LEU A 293 -2.40 -3.44 -17.71
CA LEU A 293 -1.12 -2.78 -17.96
C LEU A 293 -0.78 -2.70 -19.45
N GLU A 294 -1.15 -3.75 -20.20
CA GLU A 294 -0.95 -3.84 -21.64
C GLU A 294 -1.79 -2.83 -22.46
N SER A 295 -2.81 -2.24 -21.84
CA SER A 295 -3.68 -1.23 -22.48
C SER A 295 -3.21 0.20 -22.25
N LEU A 296 -2.16 0.41 -21.46
CA LEU A 296 -1.63 1.72 -21.08
C LEU A 296 -0.39 2.07 -21.91
N GLU A 297 -0.17 3.34 -22.16
CA GLU A 297 0.90 3.83 -23.06
C GLU A 297 2.29 3.34 -22.64
N HIS A 298 2.60 3.41 -21.34
CA HIS A 298 3.91 3.03 -20.79
C HIS A 298 3.93 1.63 -20.18
N GLY A 299 2.77 0.97 -20.11
CA GLY A 299 2.60 -0.31 -19.43
C GLY A 299 3.37 -1.47 -20.06
N PRO A 300 3.31 -1.68 -21.40
CA PRO A 300 4.04 -2.76 -22.07
C PRO A 300 5.56 -2.67 -21.89
N ASP A 301 6.13 -1.46 -22.00
CA ASP A 301 7.57 -1.24 -21.81
C ASP A 301 7.98 -1.51 -20.34
N PHE A 302 7.23 -0.97 -19.39
CA PHE A 302 7.45 -1.26 -17.97
C PHE A 302 7.45 -2.76 -17.72
N LYS A 303 6.41 -3.47 -18.19
CA LYS A 303 6.27 -4.91 -18.00
C LYS A 303 7.47 -5.68 -18.56
N ALA A 304 7.88 -5.37 -19.80
CA ALA A 304 9.01 -6.04 -20.46
C ALA A 304 10.32 -5.85 -19.68
N ARG A 305 10.58 -4.64 -19.17
CA ARG A 305 11.78 -4.32 -18.41
C ARG A 305 11.75 -4.98 -17.03
N PHE A 306 10.63 -4.85 -16.32
CA PHE A 306 10.46 -5.46 -15.01
C PHE A 306 10.60 -6.98 -15.06
N GLU A 307 9.90 -7.65 -16.00
CA GLU A 307 9.93 -9.11 -16.11
C GLU A 307 11.30 -9.65 -16.55
N LYS A 308 12.06 -8.89 -17.31
CA LYS A 308 13.44 -9.23 -17.70
C LYS A 308 14.38 -9.28 -16.48
N GLU A 309 14.17 -8.41 -15.50
CA GLU A 309 15.09 -8.24 -14.38
C GLU A 309 14.64 -9.02 -13.14
N PHE A 310 13.35 -8.98 -12.82
CA PHE A 310 12.80 -9.51 -11.58
C PHE A 310 11.86 -10.72 -11.77
N GLY A 311 11.54 -11.08 -13.02
CA GLY A 311 10.54 -12.11 -13.32
C GLY A 311 9.13 -11.54 -13.37
N LYS A 312 8.13 -12.43 -13.42
CA LYS A 312 6.71 -12.03 -13.59
C LYS A 312 6.24 -11.10 -12.48
N ILE A 313 5.56 -10.03 -12.87
CA ILE A 313 4.83 -9.15 -11.96
C ILE A 313 3.83 -10.01 -11.16
N GLN A 314 3.85 -9.86 -9.83
CA GLN A 314 2.93 -10.55 -8.96
C GLN A 314 1.64 -9.75 -8.80
N LEU A 315 1.73 -8.44 -8.49
CA LEU A 315 0.54 -7.61 -8.28
C LEU A 315 0.82 -6.10 -8.38
N TYR A 316 1.61 -5.53 -7.46
CA TYR A 316 1.65 -4.08 -7.22
C TYR A 316 2.93 -3.37 -7.68
N ALA A 317 3.89 -4.06 -8.26
CA ALA A 317 5.13 -3.46 -8.74
C ALA A 317 4.92 -2.19 -9.61
N PRO A 318 3.93 -2.15 -10.54
CA PRO A 318 3.69 -0.95 -11.33
C PRO A 318 3.28 0.27 -10.49
N TYR A 319 2.50 0.07 -9.43
CA TYR A 319 2.07 1.15 -8.53
C TYR A 319 3.21 1.64 -7.65
N CYS A 320 4.11 0.72 -7.24
CA CYS A 320 5.32 1.06 -6.49
C CYS A 320 6.28 1.90 -7.34
N TYR A 321 6.42 1.54 -8.60
CA TYR A 321 7.18 2.31 -9.59
C TYR A 321 6.62 3.74 -9.72
N ASP A 322 5.32 3.88 -9.94
CA ASP A 322 4.66 5.17 -10.06
C ASP A 322 4.76 5.99 -8.76
N ALA A 323 4.59 5.37 -7.60
CA ALA A 323 4.72 6.05 -6.31
C ALA A 323 6.10 6.69 -6.13
N MET A 324 7.17 5.97 -6.50
CA MET A 324 8.54 6.48 -6.44
C MET A 324 8.78 7.60 -7.46
N GLN A 325 8.27 7.45 -8.70
CA GLN A 325 8.37 8.50 -9.72
C GLN A 325 7.66 9.78 -9.29
N VAL A 326 6.44 9.66 -8.76
CA VAL A 326 5.65 10.80 -8.25
C VAL A 326 6.37 11.51 -7.11
N LEU A 327 6.94 10.75 -6.16
CA LEU A 327 7.72 11.30 -5.05
C LEU A 327 8.95 12.07 -5.55
N ALA A 328 9.75 11.46 -6.42
CA ALA A 328 10.95 12.10 -6.97
C ALA A 328 10.62 13.40 -7.73
N ARG A 329 9.59 13.36 -8.59
CA ARG A 329 9.15 14.56 -9.32
C ARG A 329 8.62 15.65 -8.38
N ALA A 330 7.97 15.29 -7.26
CA ALA A 330 7.55 16.25 -6.24
C ALA A 330 8.77 16.87 -5.52
N MET A 331 9.78 16.09 -5.17
CA MET A 331 11.05 16.59 -4.62
C MET A 331 11.76 17.55 -5.59
N GLN A 332 11.75 17.22 -6.89
CA GLN A 332 12.32 18.08 -7.93
C GLN A 332 11.60 19.43 -8.03
N ARG A 333 10.26 19.43 -8.07
CA ARG A 333 9.46 20.68 -8.10
C ARG A 333 9.63 21.49 -6.82
N ALA A 334 9.74 20.84 -5.66
CA ALA A 334 10.00 21.48 -4.38
C ALA A 334 11.43 22.07 -4.27
N GLY A 335 12.36 21.61 -5.12
CA GLY A 335 13.79 21.91 -4.98
C GLY A 335 14.37 21.41 -3.64
N SER A 336 13.77 20.38 -3.04
CA SER A 336 14.08 19.95 -1.67
C SER A 336 13.63 18.53 -1.42
N THR A 337 14.23 17.86 -0.43
CA THR A 337 13.75 16.59 0.13
C THR A 337 12.92 16.78 1.41
N GLU A 338 12.88 18.00 1.94
CA GLU A 338 12.18 18.33 3.18
C GLU A 338 10.66 18.08 3.03
N PRO A 339 10.04 17.25 3.88
CA PRO A 339 8.61 16.90 3.75
C PRO A 339 7.69 18.12 3.69
N ALA A 340 7.96 19.15 4.51
CA ALA A 340 7.17 20.39 4.54
C ALA A 340 7.14 21.13 3.19
N LYS A 341 8.16 20.94 2.34
CA LYS A 341 8.24 21.50 0.97
C LYS A 341 7.71 20.52 -0.08
N VAL A 342 7.89 19.21 0.14
CA VAL A 342 7.50 18.16 -0.80
C VAL A 342 5.99 17.91 -0.78
N ILE A 343 5.36 17.90 0.39
CA ILE A 343 3.92 17.64 0.56
C ILE A 343 3.05 18.60 -0.29
N PRO A 344 3.26 19.94 -0.30
CA PRO A 344 2.51 20.82 -1.18
C PRO A 344 2.67 20.49 -2.67
N GLU A 345 3.83 20.01 -3.09
CA GLU A 345 4.10 19.62 -4.48
C GLU A 345 3.50 18.24 -4.83
N LEU A 346 3.43 17.31 -3.86
CA LEU A 346 2.66 16.06 -4.02
C LEU A 346 1.18 16.35 -4.28
N LYS A 347 0.57 17.27 -3.54
CA LYS A 347 -0.83 17.67 -3.74
C LYS A 347 -1.12 18.29 -5.11
N LYS A 348 -0.10 18.79 -5.80
CA LYS A 348 -0.19 19.33 -7.17
C LYS A 348 0.17 18.30 -8.24
N THR A 349 0.38 17.05 -7.87
CA THR A 349 0.78 16.00 -8.82
C THR A 349 -0.22 15.91 -9.97
N ASP A 350 0.32 15.90 -11.17
CA ASP A 350 -0.34 15.55 -12.43
C ASP A 350 0.70 14.81 -13.27
N TYR A 351 0.69 13.48 -13.15
CA TYR A 351 1.74 12.62 -13.68
C TYR A 351 1.14 11.48 -14.49
N GLU A 352 1.58 11.30 -15.73
CA GLU A 352 1.22 10.16 -16.55
C GLU A 352 2.12 8.97 -16.16
N GLY A 353 1.56 8.08 -15.36
CA GLY A 353 2.25 6.90 -14.83
C GLY A 353 2.10 5.68 -15.73
N VAL A 354 2.73 4.59 -15.32
CA VAL A 354 2.57 3.28 -15.98
C VAL A 354 1.23 2.62 -15.61
N THR A 355 0.56 3.05 -14.53
CA THR A 355 -0.71 2.50 -14.05
C THR A 355 -1.91 3.39 -14.38
N ALA A 356 -1.72 4.70 -14.38
CA ALA A 356 -2.77 5.70 -14.60
C ALA A 356 -2.18 7.11 -14.68
N ARG A 357 -3.02 8.08 -15.05
CA ARG A 357 -2.73 9.49 -14.75
C ARG A 357 -2.96 9.75 -13.27
N ILE A 358 -1.89 10.08 -12.55
CA ILE A 358 -1.91 10.22 -11.10
C ILE A 358 -2.14 11.69 -10.74
N GLN A 359 -3.28 11.92 -10.08
CA GLN A 359 -3.66 13.17 -9.44
C GLN A 359 -4.28 12.84 -8.09
N PHE A 360 -3.96 13.63 -7.07
CA PHE A 360 -4.51 13.41 -5.72
C PHE A 360 -5.69 14.35 -5.43
N ASP A 361 -6.67 13.83 -4.71
CA ASP A 361 -7.74 14.64 -4.11
C ASP A 361 -7.26 15.36 -2.84
N GLY A 362 -8.18 16.05 -2.14
CA GLY A 362 -7.85 16.79 -0.91
C GLY A 362 -7.36 15.92 0.25
N ASN A 363 -7.65 14.62 0.23
CA ASN A 363 -7.24 13.65 1.25
C ASN A 363 -5.96 12.89 0.88
N GLY A 364 -5.45 13.02 -0.35
CA GLY A 364 -4.31 12.26 -0.84
C GLY A 364 -4.68 10.95 -1.54
N ASP A 365 -5.96 10.72 -1.85
CA ASP A 365 -6.43 9.60 -2.67
C ASP A 365 -6.28 9.90 -4.17
N LEU A 366 -6.14 8.84 -4.98
CA LEU A 366 -6.20 8.95 -6.43
C LEU A 366 -7.58 9.48 -6.85
N LYS A 367 -7.61 10.61 -7.60
CA LYS A 367 -8.86 11.26 -8.01
C LYS A 367 -9.69 10.41 -8.96
N GLN A 368 -9.04 9.78 -9.91
CA GLN A 368 -9.69 8.96 -10.93
C GLN A 368 -8.99 7.62 -10.98
N GLY A 369 -9.75 6.56 -10.92
CA GLY A 369 -9.24 5.20 -11.00
C GLY A 369 -10.11 4.35 -11.91
N ALA A 370 -9.67 3.16 -12.18
CA ALA A 370 -10.46 2.11 -12.81
C ALA A 370 -10.40 0.86 -11.93
N ILE A 371 -11.36 0.00 -12.09
CA ILE A 371 -11.35 -1.36 -11.55
C ILE A 371 -11.53 -2.32 -12.70
N THR A 372 -10.58 -3.21 -12.89
CA THR A 372 -10.71 -4.27 -13.88
C THR A 372 -11.06 -5.57 -13.20
N VAL A 373 -12.09 -6.23 -13.71
CA VAL A 373 -12.53 -7.57 -13.28
C VAL A 373 -11.96 -8.60 -14.22
N TYR A 374 -11.42 -9.67 -13.65
CA TYR A 374 -10.74 -10.74 -14.36
C TYR A 374 -11.40 -12.09 -14.01
N LYS A 375 -11.25 -13.04 -14.90
CA LYS A 375 -11.60 -14.46 -14.69
C LYS A 375 -10.38 -15.33 -14.90
N ALA A 376 -10.21 -16.30 -14.04
CA ALA A 376 -9.21 -17.34 -14.18
C ALA A 376 -9.60 -18.32 -15.29
N VAL A 377 -8.80 -18.42 -16.34
CA VAL A 377 -9.00 -19.30 -17.49
C VAL A 377 -7.68 -19.91 -17.90
N GLY A 378 -7.60 -21.24 -17.89
CA GLY A 378 -6.39 -21.97 -18.30
C GLY A 378 -5.15 -21.60 -17.49
N GLY A 379 -5.31 -21.29 -16.20
CA GLY A 379 -4.22 -20.92 -15.29
C GLY A 379 -3.74 -19.47 -15.44
N ASN A 380 -4.47 -18.61 -16.16
CA ASN A 380 -4.15 -17.18 -16.33
C ASN A 380 -5.37 -16.31 -16.03
N TRP A 381 -5.11 -15.07 -15.64
CA TRP A 381 -6.14 -14.06 -15.49
C TRP A 381 -6.48 -13.44 -16.86
N GLN A 382 -7.76 -13.47 -17.23
CA GLN A 382 -8.29 -12.85 -18.45
C GLN A 382 -9.25 -11.74 -18.11
N VAL A 383 -9.12 -10.61 -18.77
CA VAL A 383 -9.99 -9.44 -18.58
C VAL A 383 -11.43 -9.78 -18.96
N MET A 384 -12.35 -9.53 -18.05
CA MET A 384 -13.80 -9.55 -18.32
C MET A 384 -14.33 -8.16 -18.60
N LYS A 385 -13.99 -7.18 -17.75
CA LYS A 385 -14.56 -5.84 -17.80
C LYS A 385 -13.67 -4.85 -17.06
N THR A 386 -13.48 -3.68 -17.63
CA THR A 386 -12.89 -2.52 -16.95
C THR A 386 -14.00 -1.48 -16.71
N VAL A 387 -14.08 -0.95 -15.51
CA VAL A 387 -15.05 0.04 -15.08
C VAL A 387 -14.30 1.25 -14.54
N GLU A 388 -14.56 2.44 -15.11
CA GLU A 388 -14.03 3.69 -14.56
C GLU A 388 -14.74 3.96 -13.23
N SER A 389 -13.97 4.25 -12.19
CA SER A 389 -14.50 4.62 -10.88
C SER A 389 -14.34 6.12 -10.66
N ASN A 390 -15.45 6.80 -10.77
CA ASN A 390 -15.58 8.23 -10.44
C ASN A 390 -16.08 8.40 -9.02
#